data_fbff661b0bbb88c17a2026180f9ef8dc
#
_entry.id   fbff661b0bbb88c17a2026180f9ef8dc
#
_cell.length_a   1.000
_cell.length_b   1.000
_cell.length_c   1.000
_cell.angle_alpha   90.00
_cell.angle_beta   90.00
_cell.angle_gamma   90.00
#
_symmetry.space_group_name_H-M   'P 1'
#
loop_
_entity.id
_entity.type
_entity.pdbx_description
1 polymer ?
#
loop_
_entity_poly.entity_id
_entity_poly.type
_entity_poly.pdbx_seq_one_letter_code
_entity_poly.pdbx_strand_id
1 'polypeptide(L)'
;MPEPEAPVERMPVALNRGEVISALSALALLVLMFAVAWYGVVGIPGRSASRTGIASAQDAWHGLTVVRWPMLLTVGLAFGAVAIHLRGPSQVAAAGTRLALLVLAAPTAALVIYRVLIVLPSGGRVVDQKLGAILGVVCSLGVVLGAYESVREQRARMVALVQKSTNQNRVASSRAAM
;
A
#
# COMPACT_ATOMS: atom_id res chain seq x y z
N MET A 1 12.98 12.80 49.70
CA MET A 1 12.73 13.49 48.42
C MET A 1 12.78 12.43 47.36
N PRO A 2 11.72 12.21 46.57
CA PRO A 2 11.77 11.29 45.45
C PRO A 2 12.73 11.87 44.39
N GLU A 3 13.61 11.02 43.89
CA GLU A 3 14.57 11.33 42.85
C GLU A 3 13.80 11.70 41.57
N PRO A 4 14.16 12.79 40.87
CA PRO A 4 13.45 13.16 39.64
C PRO A 4 13.64 12.05 38.61
N GLU A 5 12.53 11.44 38.19
CA GLU A 5 12.51 10.46 37.10
C GLU A 5 13.18 11.10 35.85
N ALA A 6 14.27 10.49 35.42
CA ALA A 6 14.97 10.92 34.21
C ALA A 6 13.98 10.92 33.03
N PRO A 7 13.99 11.96 32.20
CA PRO A 7 13.11 12.04 31.03
C PRO A 7 13.31 10.82 30.15
N VAL A 8 12.23 10.05 29.94
CA VAL A 8 12.22 8.90 29.04
C VAL A 8 12.51 9.44 27.63
N GLU A 9 13.76 9.31 27.22
CA GLU A 9 14.23 9.67 25.88
C GLU A 9 13.46 8.80 24.86
N ARG A 10 12.46 9.40 24.21
CA ARG A 10 11.68 8.71 23.18
C ARG A 10 12.60 8.47 22.00
N MET A 11 13.07 7.22 21.86
CA MET A 11 13.84 6.83 20.69
C MET A 11 13.06 7.20 19.42
N PRO A 12 13.73 7.77 18.40
CA PRO A 12 13.07 8.13 17.16
C PRO A 12 12.46 6.88 16.54
N VAL A 13 11.16 6.95 16.28
CA VAL A 13 10.41 5.87 15.64
C VAL A 13 10.86 5.76 14.19
N ALA A 14 11.81 4.87 13.92
CA ALA A 14 12.27 4.63 12.55
C ALA A 14 11.22 3.85 11.78
N LEU A 15 10.65 4.47 10.73
CA LEU A 15 9.77 3.78 9.80
C LEU A 15 10.51 2.64 9.09
N ASN A 16 9.84 1.51 8.92
CA ASN A 16 10.36 0.41 8.14
C ASN A 16 10.40 0.76 6.65
N ARG A 17 11.40 0.27 5.92
CA ARG A 17 11.55 0.52 4.48
C ARG A 17 10.28 0.15 3.71
N GLY A 18 9.65 -0.97 4.02
CA GLY A 18 8.42 -1.41 3.41
C GLY A 18 7.25 -0.44 3.63
N GLU A 19 7.13 0.18 4.80
CA GLU A 19 6.11 1.20 5.09
C GLU A 19 6.32 2.47 4.28
N VAL A 20 7.57 2.91 4.12
CA VAL A 20 7.89 4.08 3.29
C VAL A 20 7.55 3.81 1.83
N ILE A 21 7.93 2.64 1.29
CA ILE A 21 7.63 2.25 -0.09
C ILE A 21 6.12 2.19 -0.32
N SER A 22 5.37 1.53 0.58
CA SER A 22 3.92 1.41 0.44
C SER A 22 3.22 2.77 0.54
N ALA A 23 3.65 3.65 1.46
CA ALA A 23 3.08 4.98 1.63
C ALA A 23 3.34 5.89 0.41
N LEU A 24 4.58 5.91 -0.10
CA LEU A 24 4.92 6.69 -1.30
C LEU A 24 4.17 6.18 -2.53
N SER A 25 4.09 4.86 -2.71
CA SER A 25 3.33 4.26 -3.81
C SER A 25 1.83 4.53 -3.69
N ALA A 26 1.28 4.50 -2.48
CA ALA A 26 -0.12 4.84 -2.21
C ALA A 26 -0.40 6.33 -2.48
N LEU A 27 0.52 7.22 -2.10
CA LEU A 27 0.41 8.65 -2.40
C LEU A 27 0.45 8.88 -3.92
N ALA A 28 1.41 8.29 -4.61
CA ALA A 28 1.50 8.38 -6.05
C ALA A 28 0.22 7.83 -6.74
N LEU A 29 -0.29 6.69 -6.28
CA LEU A 29 -1.53 6.11 -6.78
C LEU A 29 -2.73 7.05 -6.58
N LEU A 30 -2.83 7.70 -5.40
CA LEU A 30 -3.86 8.67 -5.09
C LEU A 30 -3.80 9.87 -6.06
N VAL A 31 -2.61 10.43 -6.25
CA VAL A 31 -2.42 11.55 -7.19
C VAL A 31 -2.77 11.13 -8.62
N LEU A 32 -2.28 9.98 -9.07
CA LEU A 32 -2.57 9.47 -10.43
C LEU A 32 -4.06 9.21 -10.64
N MET A 33 -4.77 8.82 -9.59
CA MET A 33 -6.21 8.52 -9.68
C MET A 33 -7.05 9.74 -10.05
N PHE A 34 -6.63 10.95 -9.64
CA PHE A 34 -7.37 12.18 -9.87
C PHE A 34 -6.70 13.15 -10.85
N ALA A 35 -5.37 13.18 -10.90
CA ALA A 35 -4.63 14.20 -11.63
C ALA A 35 -4.25 13.78 -13.05
N VAL A 36 -4.23 12.48 -13.35
CA VAL A 36 -3.73 11.97 -14.64
C VAL A 36 -4.82 11.20 -15.38
N ALA A 37 -4.93 11.45 -16.69
CA ALA A 37 -5.85 10.71 -17.54
C ALA A 37 -5.41 9.25 -17.68
N TRP A 38 -6.31 8.32 -17.40
CA TRP A 38 -6.11 6.86 -17.53
C TRP A 38 -6.61 6.34 -18.86
N TYR A 39 -7.67 6.94 -19.37
CA TYR A 39 -8.31 6.55 -20.62
C TYR A 39 -8.55 7.77 -21.51
N GLY A 40 -8.56 7.57 -22.79
CA GLY A 40 -8.89 8.59 -23.76
C GLY A 40 -9.49 7.99 -25.03
N VAL A 41 -10.16 8.83 -25.79
CA VAL A 41 -10.72 8.44 -27.09
C VAL A 41 -9.67 8.65 -28.18
N VAL A 42 -9.41 7.62 -28.96
CA VAL A 42 -8.55 7.70 -30.16
C VAL A 42 -9.44 7.97 -31.36
N GLY A 43 -9.18 9.07 -32.06
CA GLY A 43 -9.89 9.41 -33.29
C GLY A 43 -10.12 10.91 -33.50
N ILE A 44 -10.93 11.27 -34.48
CA ILE A 44 -11.13 12.65 -34.91
C ILE A 44 -11.63 13.54 -33.75
N PRO A 45 -10.93 14.63 -33.42
CA PRO A 45 -11.31 15.51 -32.32
C PRO A 45 -12.76 16.03 -32.48
N GLY A 46 -13.55 15.92 -31.43
CA GLY A 46 -14.87 16.55 -31.33
C GLY A 46 -16.08 15.67 -31.70
N ARG A 47 -16.01 14.78 -32.67
CA ARG A 47 -17.17 13.97 -33.11
C ARG A 47 -17.31 12.60 -32.43
N SER A 48 -16.20 12.01 -32.05
CA SER A 48 -16.18 10.68 -31.43
C SER A 48 -16.57 10.72 -29.95
N ALA A 49 -16.23 11.77 -29.24
CA ALA A 49 -16.56 11.94 -27.83
C ALA A 49 -18.08 12.05 -27.57
N SER A 50 -18.81 12.73 -28.45
CA SER A 50 -20.27 12.90 -28.34
C SER A 50 -21.05 11.61 -28.57
N ARG A 51 -20.50 10.64 -29.33
CA ARG A 51 -21.17 9.35 -29.63
C ARG A 51 -20.91 8.29 -28.59
N THR A 52 -19.77 8.35 -27.88
CA THR A 52 -19.40 7.34 -26.88
C THR A 52 -19.78 7.75 -25.45
N GLY A 53 -20.21 8.99 -25.22
CA GLY A 53 -20.48 9.52 -23.88
C GLY A 53 -19.23 9.64 -22.99
N ILE A 54 -18.03 9.39 -23.57
CA ILE A 54 -16.76 9.43 -22.86
C ILE A 54 -16.11 10.80 -23.16
N ALA A 55 -15.72 11.53 -22.11
CA ALA A 55 -14.93 12.74 -22.26
C ALA A 55 -13.62 12.44 -23.00
N SER A 56 -13.04 13.43 -23.68
CA SER A 56 -11.78 13.28 -24.44
C SER A 56 -10.63 12.70 -23.64
N ALA A 57 -10.70 12.80 -22.31
CA ALA A 57 -9.82 12.14 -21.34
C ALA A 57 -10.58 11.86 -20.06
N GLN A 58 -10.41 10.67 -19.48
CA GLN A 58 -10.99 10.29 -18.19
C GLN A 58 -9.89 9.90 -17.21
N ASP A 59 -10.02 10.37 -15.98
CA ASP A 59 -9.22 9.93 -14.85
C ASP A 59 -9.69 8.53 -14.35
N ALA A 60 -8.94 7.95 -13.41
CA ALA A 60 -9.31 6.65 -12.85
C ALA A 60 -10.62 6.69 -12.06
N TRP A 61 -10.94 7.82 -11.45
CA TRP A 61 -12.15 7.98 -10.64
C TRP A 61 -13.41 7.80 -11.46
N HIS A 62 -13.46 8.35 -12.67
CA HIS A 62 -14.60 8.26 -13.57
C HIS A 62 -14.55 6.99 -14.44
N GLY A 63 -13.35 6.55 -14.85
CA GLY A 63 -13.17 5.40 -15.72
C GLY A 63 -13.28 4.04 -15.00
N LEU A 64 -12.96 3.98 -13.70
CA LEU A 64 -12.89 2.74 -12.93
C LEU A 64 -13.97 2.63 -11.85
N THR A 65 -15.25 2.63 -12.24
CA THR A 65 -16.38 2.73 -11.30
C THR A 65 -16.37 1.67 -10.19
N VAL A 66 -15.98 0.42 -10.48
CA VAL A 66 -15.95 -0.68 -9.51
C VAL A 66 -14.62 -0.69 -8.72
N VAL A 67 -13.50 -0.43 -9.40
CA VAL A 67 -12.14 -0.57 -8.82
C VAL A 67 -11.75 0.63 -7.94
N ARG A 68 -12.41 1.78 -8.10
CA ARG A 68 -12.11 2.99 -7.33
C ARG A 68 -12.18 2.80 -5.82
N TRP A 69 -13.19 2.06 -5.33
CA TRP A 69 -13.38 1.84 -3.91
C TRP A 69 -12.28 0.97 -3.27
N PRO A 70 -11.95 -0.22 -3.82
CA PRO A 70 -10.79 -0.99 -3.35
C PRO A 70 -9.48 -0.19 -3.40
N MET A 71 -9.26 0.64 -4.43
CA MET A 71 -8.08 1.51 -4.52
C MET A 71 -8.02 2.51 -3.37
N LEU A 72 -9.13 3.22 -3.10
CA LEU A 72 -9.21 4.17 -1.98
C LEU A 72 -9.02 3.50 -0.63
N LEU A 73 -9.64 2.33 -0.42
CA LEU A 73 -9.47 1.56 0.81
C LEU A 73 -8.02 1.14 1.00
N THR A 74 -7.35 0.69 -0.06
CA THR A 74 -5.93 0.32 -0.01
C THR A 74 -5.05 1.53 0.33
N VAL A 75 -5.29 2.68 -0.30
CA VAL A 75 -4.59 3.93 0.00
C VAL A 75 -4.85 4.37 1.45
N GLY A 76 -6.10 4.37 1.89
CA GLY A 76 -6.46 4.73 3.26
C GLY A 76 -5.81 3.81 4.30
N LEU A 77 -5.76 2.50 4.02
CA LEU A 77 -5.10 1.54 4.91
C LEU A 77 -3.58 1.69 4.93
N ALA A 78 -2.95 2.05 3.79
CA ALA A 78 -1.52 2.32 3.74
C ALA A 78 -1.15 3.54 4.61
N PHE A 79 -1.89 4.64 4.51
CA PHE A 79 -1.71 5.80 5.38
C PHE A 79 -2.08 5.50 6.83
N GLY A 80 -3.13 4.72 7.06
CA GLY A 80 -3.52 4.25 8.40
C GLY A 80 -2.41 3.44 9.07
N ALA A 81 -1.73 2.56 8.33
CA ALA A 81 -0.60 1.79 8.84
C ALA A 81 0.54 2.71 9.33
N VAL A 82 0.89 3.74 8.54
CA VAL A 82 1.89 4.74 8.93
C VAL A 82 1.45 5.54 10.15
N ALA A 83 0.20 6.02 10.17
CA ALA A 83 -0.34 6.80 11.27
C ALA A 83 -0.38 6.00 12.58
N ILE A 84 -0.74 4.72 12.51
CA ILE A 84 -0.69 3.80 13.64
C ILE A 84 0.75 3.64 14.10
N HIS A 85 1.70 3.42 13.20
CA HIS A 85 3.11 3.27 13.56
C HIS A 85 3.66 4.50 14.30
N LEU A 86 3.32 5.71 13.84
CA LEU A 86 3.76 6.97 14.48
C LEU A 86 3.17 7.19 15.88
N ARG A 87 2.00 6.61 16.18
CA ARG A 87 1.35 6.73 17.50
C ARG A 87 1.89 5.76 18.54
N GLY A 88 2.79 4.85 18.19
CA GLY A 88 3.39 3.88 19.10
C GLY A 88 2.43 2.83 19.64
N PRO A 89 1.72 2.07 18.79
CA PRO A 89 0.74 1.09 19.20
C PRO A 89 1.39 -0.18 19.78
N SER A 90 0.52 -1.05 20.33
CA SER A 90 0.92 -2.41 20.65
C SER A 90 1.44 -3.13 19.38
N GLN A 91 2.46 -3.96 19.54
CA GLN A 91 3.05 -4.71 18.41
C GLN A 91 2.02 -5.56 17.66
N VAL A 92 0.97 -6.03 18.35
CA VAL A 92 -0.12 -6.80 17.76
C VAL A 92 -0.96 -5.97 16.79
N ALA A 93 -1.30 -4.73 17.15
CA ALA A 93 -2.07 -3.84 16.28
C ALA A 93 -1.28 -3.49 15.00
N ALA A 94 0.02 -3.19 15.13
CA ALA A 94 0.89 -2.92 13.98
C ALA A 94 1.03 -4.14 13.05
N ALA A 95 1.10 -5.36 13.62
CA ALA A 95 1.16 -6.60 12.85
C ALA A 95 -0.12 -6.83 12.04
N GLY A 96 -1.26 -6.68 12.70
CA GLY A 96 -2.57 -6.86 12.07
C GLY A 96 -2.79 -5.90 10.91
N THR A 97 -2.43 -4.62 11.07
CA THR A 97 -2.60 -3.60 10.02
C THR A 97 -1.74 -3.88 8.79
N ARG A 98 -0.49 -4.34 8.96
CA ARG A 98 0.39 -4.70 7.83
C ARG A 98 -0.13 -5.91 7.05
N LEU A 99 -0.60 -6.92 7.76
CA LEU A 99 -1.22 -8.09 7.13
C LEU A 99 -2.50 -7.70 6.39
N ALA A 100 -3.36 -6.89 7.02
CA ALA A 100 -4.58 -6.38 6.39
C ALA A 100 -4.28 -5.58 5.12
N LEU A 101 -3.24 -4.72 5.15
CA LEU A 101 -2.79 -3.99 3.97
C LEU A 101 -2.38 -4.94 2.84
N LEU A 102 -1.59 -5.98 3.12
CA LEU A 102 -1.17 -6.94 2.10
C LEU A 102 -2.37 -7.71 1.51
N VAL A 103 -3.27 -8.18 2.39
CA VAL A 103 -4.47 -8.94 1.99
C VAL A 103 -5.42 -8.09 1.12
N LEU A 104 -5.51 -6.79 1.36
CA LEU A 104 -6.33 -5.88 0.57
C LEU A 104 -5.60 -5.40 -0.70
N ALA A 105 -4.31 -5.07 -0.60
CA ALA A 105 -3.55 -4.52 -1.72
C ALA A 105 -3.36 -5.54 -2.86
N ALA A 106 -3.14 -6.81 -2.56
CA ALA A 106 -2.91 -7.84 -3.56
C ALA A 106 -4.12 -8.03 -4.50
N PRO A 107 -5.35 -8.28 -4.02
CA PRO A 107 -6.52 -8.37 -4.91
C PRO A 107 -6.85 -7.04 -5.59
N THR A 108 -6.61 -5.89 -4.92
CA THR A 108 -6.81 -4.59 -5.56
C THR A 108 -5.86 -4.40 -6.74
N ALA A 109 -4.57 -4.72 -6.59
CA ALA A 109 -3.62 -4.67 -7.70
C ALA A 109 -4.01 -5.63 -8.83
N ALA A 110 -4.45 -6.85 -8.51
CA ALA A 110 -4.95 -7.80 -9.50
C ALA A 110 -6.16 -7.26 -10.27
N LEU A 111 -7.11 -6.61 -9.58
CA LEU A 111 -8.27 -5.97 -10.21
C LEU A 111 -7.86 -4.79 -11.09
N VAL A 112 -6.90 -3.97 -10.67
CA VAL A 112 -6.36 -2.86 -11.48
C VAL A 112 -5.71 -3.41 -12.74
N ILE A 113 -4.85 -4.42 -12.62
CA ILE A 113 -4.18 -5.08 -13.75
C ILE A 113 -5.21 -5.67 -14.70
N TYR A 114 -6.17 -6.44 -14.18
CA TYR A 114 -7.24 -7.05 -14.98
C TYR A 114 -8.03 -5.97 -15.74
N ARG A 115 -8.44 -4.90 -15.06
CA ARG A 115 -9.25 -3.84 -15.65
C ARG A 115 -8.48 -2.99 -16.65
N VAL A 116 -7.19 -2.75 -16.40
CA VAL A 116 -6.34 -1.94 -17.28
C VAL A 116 -5.86 -2.74 -18.50
N LEU A 117 -5.41 -4.00 -18.30
CA LEU A 117 -4.77 -4.77 -19.38
C LEU A 117 -5.74 -5.67 -20.17
N ILE A 118 -6.82 -6.17 -19.52
CA ILE A 118 -7.70 -7.18 -20.13
C ILE A 118 -9.05 -6.58 -20.52
N VAL A 119 -9.67 -5.79 -19.64
CA VAL A 119 -11.01 -5.25 -19.87
C VAL A 119 -10.96 -3.74 -20.03
N LEU A 120 -10.84 -3.27 -21.28
CA LEU A 120 -10.98 -1.84 -21.56
C LEU A 120 -12.41 -1.35 -21.24
N PRO A 121 -12.59 -0.09 -20.81
CA PRO A 121 -13.92 0.50 -20.62
C PRO A 121 -14.75 0.38 -21.90
N SER A 122 -16.07 0.23 -21.73
CA SER A 122 -17.06 0.06 -22.79
C SER A 122 -16.97 1.19 -23.82
N GLY A 123 -16.32 0.94 -24.91
CA GLY A 123 -16.05 1.86 -26.03
C GLY A 123 -15.30 1.16 -27.15
N GLY A 124 -14.89 -0.08 -26.88
CA GLY A 124 -14.21 -0.93 -27.88
C GLY A 124 -12.89 -0.35 -28.38
N ARG A 125 -12.67 -0.45 -29.69
CA ARG A 125 -11.43 -0.01 -30.35
C ARG A 125 -11.18 1.51 -30.36
N VAL A 126 -12.11 2.29 -29.83
CA VAL A 126 -12.06 3.76 -29.81
C VAL A 126 -11.42 4.30 -28.54
N VAL A 127 -11.26 3.45 -27.50
CA VAL A 127 -10.67 3.85 -26.22
C VAL A 127 -9.23 3.38 -26.13
N ASP A 128 -8.32 4.31 -25.89
CA ASP A 128 -6.90 4.03 -25.72
C ASP A 128 -6.46 4.22 -24.26
N GLN A 129 -5.51 3.37 -23.85
CA GLN A 129 -4.90 3.47 -22.54
C GLN A 129 -3.87 4.61 -22.56
N LYS A 130 -3.97 5.48 -21.56
CA LYS A 130 -2.99 6.55 -21.38
C LYS A 130 -1.95 6.18 -20.32
N LEU A 131 -0.89 6.98 -20.28
CA LEU A 131 0.24 6.78 -19.37
C LEU A 131 -0.19 6.61 -17.90
N GLY A 132 -1.27 7.29 -17.49
CA GLY A 132 -1.83 7.20 -16.13
C GLY A 132 -2.24 5.78 -15.73
N ALA A 133 -2.81 5.00 -16.66
CA ALA A 133 -3.22 3.62 -16.40
C ALA A 133 -2.00 2.72 -16.13
N ILE A 134 -0.94 2.85 -16.93
CA ILE A 134 0.31 2.08 -16.76
C ILE A 134 0.99 2.44 -15.45
N LEU A 135 1.13 3.75 -15.17
CA LEU A 135 1.70 4.23 -13.90
C LEU A 135 0.86 3.78 -12.70
N GLY A 136 -0.47 3.76 -12.83
CA GLY A 136 -1.37 3.26 -11.80
C GLY A 136 -1.14 1.78 -11.47
N VAL A 137 -0.89 0.94 -12.48
CA VAL A 137 -0.49 -0.47 -12.29
C VAL A 137 0.84 -0.55 -11.55
N VAL A 138 1.85 0.22 -11.96
CA VAL A 138 3.17 0.23 -11.29
C VAL A 138 3.05 0.66 -9.83
N CYS A 139 2.29 1.72 -9.54
CA CYS A 139 2.06 2.18 -8.16
C CYS A 139 1.29 1.15 -7.32
N SER A 140 0.28 0.48 -7.89
CA SER A 140 -0.45 -0.56 -7.16
C SER A 140 0.44 -1.75 -6.81
N LEU A 141 1.33 -2.16 -7.70
CA LEU A 141 2.36 -3.16 -7.42
C LEU A 141 3.36 -2.68 -6.36
N GLY A 142 3.73 -1.40 -6.39
CA GLY A 142 4.58 -0.78 -5.37
C GLY A 142 3.97 -0.86 -3.97
N VAL A 143 2.65 -0.65 -3.83
CA VAL A 143 1.95 -0.83 -2.55
C VAL A 143 2.02 -2.28 -2.08
N VAL A 144 1.81 -3.26 -2.98
CA VAL A 144 1.90 -4.69 -2.65
C VAL A 144 3.30 -5.07 -2.19
N LEU A 145 4.33 -4.64 -2.94
CA LEU A 145 5.73 -4.91 -2.60
C LEU A 145 6.11 -4.30 -1.25
N GLY A 146 5.74 -3.05 -1.00
CA GLY A 146 5.99 -2.40 0.29
C GLY A 146 5.28 -3.08 1.46
N ALA A 147 4.03 -3.50 1.27
CA ALA A 147 3.28 -4.28 2.26
C ALA A 147 3.94 -5.64 2.52
N TYR A 148 4.37 -6.34 1.48
CA TYR A 148 5.06 -7.63 1.58
C TYR A 148 6.39 -7.50 2.35
N GLU A 149 7.22 -6.52 2.02
CA GLU A 149 8.48 -6.26 2.73
C GLU A 149 8.24 -5.93 4.21
N SER A 150 7.22 -5.14 4.53
CA SER A 150 6.84 -4.84 5.92
C SER A 150 6.50 -6.10 6.71
N VAL A 151 5.75 -7.04 6.13
CA VAL A 151 5.39 -8.31 6.76
C VAL A 151 6.62 -9.20 6.90
N ARG A 152 7.49 -9.25 5.90
CA ARG A 152 8.73 -10.03 5.90
C ARG A 152 9.69 -9.56 7.00
N GLU A 153 9.92 -8.26 7.10
CA GLU A 153 10.77 -7.67 8.15
C GLU A 153 10.23 -7.98 9.55
N GLN A 154 8.91 -7.92 9.72
CA GLN A 154 8.29 -8.26 10.99
C GLN A 154 8.48 -9.72 11.38
N ARG A 155 8.32 -10.65 10.43
CA ARG A 155 8.58 -12.09 10.68
C ARG A 155 10.04 -12.32 11.08
N ALA A 156 10.98 -11.69 10.41
CA ALA A 156 12.40 -11.80 10.74
C ALA A 156 12.71 -11.32 12.18
N ARG A 157 12.11 -10.19 12.60
CA ARG A 157 12.25 -9.67 13.98
C ARG A 157 11.66 -10.62 15.02
N MET A 158 10.49 -11.21 14.76
CA MET A 158 9.85 -12.18 15.65
C MET A 158 10.73 -13.42 15.85
N VAL A 159 11.28 -13.97 14.77
CA VAL A 159 12.19 -15.12 14.83
C VAL A 159 13.45 -14.79 15.67
N ALA A 160 14.03 -13.62 15.44
CA ALA A 160 15.21 -13.17 16.20
C ALA A 160 14.93 -13.04 17.71
N LEU A 161 13.75 -12.53 18.09
CA LEU A 161 13.33 -12.41 19.49
C LEU A 161 13.13 -13.77 20.15
N VAL A 162 12.48 -14.71 19.49
CA VAL A 162 12.29 -16.09 19.97
C VAL A 162 13.64 -16.77 20.17
N GLN A 163 14.57 -16.62 19.23
CA GLN A 163 15.89 -17.22 19.33
C GLN A 163 16.71 -16.63 20.50
N LYS A 164 16.60 -15.32 20.71
CA LYS A 164 17.26 -14.64 21.84
C LYS A 164 16.70 -15.15 23.19
N SER A 165 15.40 -15.29 23.33
CA SER A 165 14.77 -15.80 24.56
C SER A 165 15.17 -17.26 24.84
N THR A 166 15.22 -18.10 23.81
CA THR A 166 15.64 -19.49 23.91
C THR A 166 17.11 -19.61 24.38
N ASN A 167 18.00 -18.77 23.82
CA ASN A 167 19.40 -18.77 24.21
C ASN A 167 19.58 -18.27 25.65
N GLN A 168 18.82 -17.25 26.08
CA GLN A 168 18.87 -16.78 27.47
C GLN A 168 18.43 -17.85 28.45
N ASN A 169 17.35 -18.56 28.17
CA ASN A 169 16.88 -19.66 29.01
C ASN A 169 17.89 -20.80 29.09
N ARG A 170 18.57 -21.14 28.00
CA ARG A 170 19.62 -22.15 27.98
C ARG A 170 20.81 -21.76 28.83
N VAL A 171 21.25 -20.50 28.79
CA VAL A 171 22.35 -20.00 29.64
C VAL A 171 21.94 -19.98 31.10
N ALA A 172 20.71 -19.57 31.42
CA ALA A 172 20.21 -19.56 32.79
C ALA A 172 20.13 -20.98 33.38
N SER A 173 19.66 -21.97 32.61
CA SER A 173 19.59 -23.36 33.05
C SER A 173 20.97 -24.00 33.27
N SER A 174 21.95 -23.67 32.43
CA SER A 174 23.33 -24.18 32.61
C SER A 174 24.01 -23.57 33.87
N ARG A 175 23.71 -22.31 34.22
CA ARG A 175 24.21 -21.69 35.46
C ARG A 175 23.58 -22.27 36.73
N ALA A 176 22.30 -22.69 36.65
CA ALA A 176 21.61 -23.28 37.80
C ALA A 176 22.03 -24.75 38.07
N ALA A 177 22.70 -25.38 37.11
CA ALA A 177 23.19 -26.77 37.22
C ALA A 177 24.64 -26.91 37.73
N MET A 178 25.33 -25.77 37.92
CA MET A 178 26.68 -25.68 38.53
C MET A 178 26.58 -25.30 39.99
#